data_3353df74dae594a80cce715c6611f554
#
_entry.id   3353df74dae594a80cce715c6611f554
#
_cell.length_a   1.000
_cell.length_b   1.000
_cell.length_c   1.000
_cell.angle_alpha   90.00
_cell.angle_beta   90.00
_cell.angle_gamma   90.00
#
_symmetry.space_group_name_H-M   'P 1'
#
loop_
_entity.id
_entity.type
_entity.pdbx_description
1 polymer ?
#
loop_
_entity_poly.entity_id
_entity_poly.type
_entity_poly.pdbx_seq_one_letter_code
_entity_poly.pdbx_strand_id
1 'polypeptide(L)'
;MSWAGDADLAIALAEIADRTVEWPALGRVDLGPIRLVLVPNDEEFSRVAGGRVPDWGAGLAFPRSGTIVLRADDQAVQETLRHEMAHLALHRMVEGRVPLWFDEGYAGWAAGEFGRLDGWGLNVVVIRRRVPSFGELDAALRGSSFTAGTAYALAITAVLELARRNPTETLEPLFDRLRSGYGFEAAVIATTGYTPDGFELVWQKSVRRRYGLLTWLTAGGMWLVLAGIVMVAYWHRRRRDRPRRAALDYGWDVSEWQRGAASPGEEGTSVPQEGQPGPDE
;
A
#
# COMPACT_ATOMS: atom_id res chain seq x y z
N MET A 1 26.66 12.04 15.95
CA MET A 1 26.41 11.75 17.37
C MET A 1 25.45 10.58 17.41
N SER A 2 25.74 9.55 18.19
CA SER A 2 24.82 8.45 18.47
C SER A 2 24.70 8.30 20.00
N TRP A 3 23.57 7.77 20.45
CA TRP A 3 23.43 7.38 21.86
C TRP A 3 24.18 6.07 22.09
N ALA A 4 24.65 5.83 23.30
CA ALA A 4 25.59 4.73 23.60
C ALA A 4 25.09 3.31 23.24
N GLY A 5 23.80 3.12 22.97
CA GLY A 5 23.22 1.84 22.52
C GLY A 5 23.15 1.64 21.01
N ASP A 6 23.41 2.68 20.20
CA ASP A 6 23.14 2.67 18.76
C ASP A 6 24.43 2.79 17.91
N ALA A 7 25.59 2.51 18.53
CA ALA A 7 26.88 2.69 17.85
C ALA A 7 27.03 1.80 16.61
N ASP A 8 26.61 0.55 16.67
CA ASP A 8 26.69 -0.39 15.55
C ASP A 8 25.76 0.03 14.41
N LEU A 9 24.56 0.49 14.75
CA LEU A 9 23.61 1.04 13.78
C LEU A 9 24.18 2.31 13.12
N ALA A 10 24.76 3.20 13.91
CA ALA A 10 25.38 4.43 13.38
C ALA A 10 26.53 4.13 12.42
N ILE A 11 27.36 3.11 12.70
CA ILE A 11 28.44 2.66 11.80
C ILE A 11 27.84 2.10 10.51
N ALA A 12 26.84 1.22 10.60
CA ALA A 12 26.21 0.63 9.43
C ALA A 12 25.55 1.68 8.52
N LEU A 13 24.90 2.68 9.13
CA LEU A 13 24.29 3.80 8.37
C LEU A 13 25.35 4.70 7.74
N ALA A 14 26.48 4.95 8.42
CA ALA A 14 27.59 5.71 7.88
C ALA A 14 28.22 4.99 6.67
N GLU A 15 28.40 3.67 6.73
CA GLU A 15 28.86 2.86 5.61
C GLU A 15 27.91 2.91 4.40
N ILE A 16 26.60 2.97 4.64
CA ILE A 16 25.59 3.14 3.57
C ILE A 16 25.72 4.53 2.95
N ALA A 17 25.85 5.56 3.79
CA ALA A 17 25.95 6.96 3.34
C ALA A 17 27.25 7.24 2.55
N ASP A 18 28.31 6.49 2.83
CA ASP A 18 29.62 6.64 2.14
C ASP A 18 29.65 5.92 0.77
N ARG A 19 28.66 5.10 0.47
CA ARG A 19 28.60 4.42 -0.83
C ARG A 19 28.24 5.41 -1.93
N THR A 20 28.95 5.33 -3.04
CA THR A 20 28.59 6.08 -4.25
C THR A 20 27.23 5.60 -4.77
N VAL A 21 26.24 6.48 -4.78
CA VAL A 21 24.89 6.20 -5.28
C VAL A 21 24.70 6.90 -6.63
N GLU A 22 24.14 6.19 -7.58
CA GLU A 22 23.65 6.78 -8.83
C GLU A 22 22.18 7.14 -8.66
N TRP A 23 21.91 8.44 -8.65
CA TRP A 23 20.57 8.98 -8.43
C TRP A 23 19.79 9.02 -9.74
N PRO A 24 18.52 8.60 -9.77
CA PRO A 24 17.73 8.61 -11.00
C PRO A 24 17.72 10.00 -11.65
N ALA A 25 18.09 10.06 -12.93
CA ALA A 25 18.20 11.26 -13.76
C ALA A 25 19.16 12.37 -13.26
N LEU A 26 19.74 12.25 -12.07
CA LEU A 26 20.81 13.14 -11.59
C LEU A 26 22.18 12.55 -11.82
N GLY A 27 22.29 11.22 -11.97
CA GLY A 27 23.56 10.51 -12.04
C GLY A 27 24.29 10.47 -10.70
N ARG A 28 25.61 10.51 -10.74
CA ARG A 28 26.44 10.57 -9.53
C ARG A 28 26.55 12.01 -9.04
N VAL A 29 26.11 12.23 -7.81
CA VAL A 29 26.17 13.54 -7.15
C VAL A 29 27.14 13.43 -5.97
N ASP A 30 28.11 14.34 -5.92
CA ASP A 30 28.95 14.49 -4.75
C ASP A 30 28.16 15.21 -3.65
N LEU A 31 27.75 14.45 -2.63
CA LEU A 31 27.01 14.99 -1.49
C LEU A 31 27.91 15.73 -0.50
N GLY A 32 29.23 15.64 -0.67
CA GLY A 32 30.20 16.16 0.30
C GLY A 32 30.09 15.43 1.66
N PRO A 33 30.69 15.98 2.71
CA PRO A 33 30.62 15.35 4.03
C PRO A 33 29.21 15.42 4.59
N ILE A 34 28.66 14.23 4.90
CA ILE A 34 27.34 14.06 5.52
C ILE A 34 27.51 13.93 7.03
N ARG A 35 26.74 14.72 7.79
CA ARG A 35 26.64 14.57 9.23
C ARG A 35 25.37 13.77 9.57
N LEU A 36 25.53 12.54 10.02
CA LEU A 36 24.43 11.73 10.53
C LEU A 36 24.22 12.01 12.02
N VAL A 37 23.00 12.29 12.41
CA VAL A 37 22.55 12.45 13.80
C VAL A 37 21.47 11.39 14.04
N LEU A 38 21.80 10.40 14.86
CA LEU A 38 20.87 9.33 15.23
C LEU A 38 20.27 9.66 16.60
N VAL A 39 18.96 9.71 16.69
CA VAL A 39 18.21 10.01 17.92
C VAL A 39 17.35 8.81 18.31
N PRO A 40 17.17 8.55 19.63
CA PRO A 40 16.59 7.29 20.09
C PRO A 40 15.08 7.15 19.83
N ASN A 41 14.36 8.26 19.76
CA ASN A 41 12.91 8.26 19.69
C ASN A 41 12.34 9.56 19.11
N ASP A 42 11.02 9.61 18.98
CA ASP A 42 10.27 10.72 18.43
C ASP A 42 10.43 12.04 19.21
N GLU A 43 10.49 11.96 20.54
CA GLU A 43 10.64 13.16 21.40
C GLU A 43 11.98 13.88 21.13
N GLU A 44 13.08 13.11 21.08
CA GLU A 44 14.40 13.64 20.74
C GLU A 44 14.46 14.12 19.29
N PHE A 45 13.79 13.41 18.39
CA PHE A 45 13.70 13.79 16.98
C PHE A 45 13.02 15.16 16.83
N SER A 46 11.86 15.34 17.43
CA SER A 46 11.11 16.60 17.41
C SER A 46 11.92 17.76 18.02
N ARG A 47 12.69 17.49 19.08
CA ARG A 47 13.56 18.48 19.71
C ARG A 47 14.69 18.93 18.78
N VAL A 48 15.39 17.97 18.15
CA VAL A 48 16.51 18.25 17.24
C VAL A 48 16.02 18.89 15.94
N ALA A 49 14.87 18.47 15.45
CA ALA A 49 14.23 19.00 14.23
C ALA A 49 13.66 20.42 14.44
N GLY A 50 13.53 20.88 15.69
CA GLY A 50 13.03 22.23 16.02
C GLY A 50 11.56 22.44 15.63
N GLY A 51 10.71 21.41 15.74
CA GLY A 51 9.29 21.44 15.41
C GLY A 51 8.99 21.61 13.90
N ARG A 52 9.96 21.34 13.05
CA ARG A 52 9.81 21.51 11.58
C ARG A 52 9.34 20.24 10.88
N VAL A 53 9.18 19.18 11.62
CA VAL A 53 8.83 17.86 11.07
C VAL A 53 7.42 17.51 11.47
N PRO A 54 6.64 16.88 10.58
CA PRO A 54 5.39 16.27 10.98
C PRO A 54 5.62 15.20 12.06
N ASP A 55 4.69 15.00 12.97
CA ASP A 55 4.77 14.05 14.10
C ASP A 55 5.04 12.59 13.69
N TRP A 56 4.96 12.27 12.40
CA TRP A 56 5.17 10.93 11.85
C TRP A 56 6.52 10.78 11.11
N GLY A 57 7.32 11.86 10.97
CA GLY A 57 8.61 11.83 10.30
C GLY A 57 9.62 10.96 11.02
N ALA A 58 10.33 10.10 10.30
CA ALA A 58 11.41 9.27 10.83
C ALA A 58 12.80 9.80 10.46
N GLY A 59 12.88 10.70 9.49
CA GLY A 59 14.09 11.36 9.01
C GLY A 59 13.88 12.85 8.72
N LEU A 60 14.97 13.59 8.64
CA LEU A 60 14.99 14.97 8.19
C LEU A 60 16.36 15.35 7.62
N ALA A 61 16.38 15.77 6.36
CA ALA A 61 17.57 16.33 5.73
C ALA A 61 17.64 17.86 5.90
N PHE A 62 18.84 18.34 6.13
CA PHE A 62 19.22 19.75 6.07
C PHE A 62 20.22 19.97 4.93
N PRO A 63 19.77 20.18 3.69
CA PRO A 63 20.64 20.22 2.51
C PRO A 63 21.77 21.25 2.60
N ARG A 64 21.52 22.41 3.22
CA ARG A 64 22.54 23.47 3.36
C ARG A 64 23.72 23.10 4.25
N SER A 65 23.49 22.27 5.27
CA SER A 65 24.52 21.85 6.22
C SER A 65 25.05 20.43 5.95
N GLY A 66 24.45 19.69 5.01
CA GLY A 66 24.75 18.28 4.79
C GLY A 66 24.41 17.41 6.01
N THR A 67 23.40 17.80 6.81
CA THR A 67 23.03 17.07 8.03
C THR A 67 21.76 16.27 7.78
N ILE A 68 21.77 15.01 8.21
CA ILE A 68 20.61 14.12 8.23
C ILE A 68 20.36 13.69 9.67
N VAL A 69 19.14 13.87 10.15
CA VAL A 69 18.69 13.38 11.46
C VAL A 69 17.78 12.19 11.23
N LEU A 70 18.01 11.09 11.95
CA LEU A 70 17.23 9.84 11.82
C LEU A 70 16.81 9.34 13.18
N ARG A 71 15.66 8.72 13.25
CA ARG A 71 15.19 7.99 14.43
C ARG A 71 15.79 6.58 14.45
N ALA A 72 16.39 6.19 15.56
CA ALA A 72 16.98 4.86 15.73
C ALA A 72 15.92 3.75 15.91
N ASP A 73 14.71 4.12 16.40
CA ASP A 73 13.58 3.21 16.57
C ASP A 73 12.75 3.00 15.28
N ASP A 74 13.11 3.66 14.18
CA ASP A 74 12.50 3.42 12.88
C ASP A 74 12.93 2.06 12.31
N GLN A 75 11.95 1.19 12.03
CA GLN A 75 12.20 -0.13 11.46
C GLN A 75 12.75 -0.08 10.02
N ALA A 76 12.53 1.02 9.32
CA ALA A 76 12.96 1.26 7.96
C ALA A 76 14.11 2.29 7.86
N VAL A 77 14.88 2.49 8.92
CA VAL A 77 15.88 3.56 9.02
C VAL A 77 16.88 3.64 7.87
N GLN A 78 17.24 2.50 7.25
CA GLN A 78 18.14 2.49 6.08
C GLN A 78 17.47 3.09 4.83
N GLU A 79 16.17 2.88 4.69
CA GLU A 79 15.37 3.40 3.60
C GLU A 79 15.12 4.89 3.82
N THR A 80 14.80 5.25 5.07
CA THR A 80 14.69 6.65 5.50
C THR A 80 16.01 7.40 5.25
N LEU A 81 17.16 6.81 5.58
CA LEU A 81 18.46 7.40 5.22
C LEU A 81 18.57 7.65 3.72
N ARG A 82 18.19 6.68 2.90
CA ARG A 82 18.27 6.82 1.44
C ARG A 82 17.33 7.91 0.91
N HIS A 83 16.15 8.03 1.49
CA HIS A 83 15.21 9.11 1.21
C HIS A 83 15.82 10.49 1.53
N GLU A 84 16.39 10.64 2.72
CA GLU A 84 17.02 11.89 3.15
C GLU A 84 18.27 12.24 2.32
N MET A 85 19.05 11.23 1.90
CA MET A 85 20.15 11.43 0.98
C MET A 85 19.69 11.89 -0.40
N ALA A 86 18.52 11.45 -0.87
CA ALA A 86 17.95 11.89 -2.14
C ALA A 86 17.58 13.38 -2.10
N HIS A 87 17.07 13.90 -0.97
CA HIS A 87 16.89 15.34 -0.76
C HIS A 87 18.22 16.08 -0.85
N LEU A 88 19.29 15.57 -0.22
CA LEU A 88 20.61 16.17 -0.34
C LEU A 88 21.08 16.21 -1.81
N ALA A 89 20.92 15.10 -2.55
CA ALA A 89 21.31 15.02 -3.95
C ALA A 89 20.53 16.01 -4.81
N LEU A 90 19.23 16.08 -4.66
CA LEU A 90 18.36 17.01 -5.38
C LEU A 90 18.79 18.47 -5.13
N HIS A 91 18.90 18.86 -3.88
CA HIS A 91 19.21 20.23 -3.50
C HIS A 91 20.70 20.64 -3.69
N ARG A 92 21.59 19.69 -3.93
CA ARG A 92 22.96 19.97 -4.42
C ARG A 92 22.97 20.31 -5.91
N MET A 93 22.07 19.69 -6.67
CA MET A 93 22.03 19.83 -8.13
C MET A 93 21.09 20.94 -8.62
N VAL A 94 20.13 21.35 -7.75
CA VAL A 94 19.11 22.37 -8.08
C VAL A 94 19.22 23.51 -7.08
N GLU A 95 19.65 24.67 -7.55
CA GLU A 95 19.80 25.87 -6.70
C GLU A 95 18.46 26.54 -6.37
N GLY A 96 17.42 26.27 -7.15
CA GLY A 96 16.09 26.86 -7.04
C GLY A 96 15.17 26.14 -6.05
N ARG A 97 14.02 26.78 -5.77
CA ARG A 97 12.93 26.12 -5.04
C ARG A 97 12.16 25.20 -5.99
N VAL A 98 11.93 23.97 -5.53
CA VAL A 98 10.99 23.03 -6.15
C VAL A 98 9.73 22.93 -5.29
N PRO A 99 8.55 22.58 -5.85
CA PRO A 99 7.36 22.30 -5.07
C PRO A 99 7.56 21.12 -4.13
N LEU A 100 6.86 21.10 -2.99
CA LEU A 100 7.01 20.03 -1.99
C LEU A 100 6.64 18.66 -2.55
N TRP A 101 5.57 18.57 -3.36
CA TRP A 101 5.18 17.32 -4.00
C TRP A 101 6.28 16.76 -4.92
N PHE A 102 7.07 17.64 -5.57
CA PHE A 102 8.17 17.20 -6.42
C PHE A 102 9.37 16.75 -5.59
N ASP A 103 9.72 17.48 -4.55
CA ASP A 103 10.81 17.18 -3.62
C ASP A 103 10.59 15.80 -2.97
N GLU A 104 9.45 15.61 -2.31
CA GLU A 104 9.09 14.35 -1.66
C GLU A 104 8.87 13.20 -2.66
N GLY A 105 8.24 13.51 -3.79
CA GLY A 105 8.01 12.52 -4.84
C GLY A 105 9.31 12.01 -5.47
N TYR A 106 10.29 12.91 -5.67
CA TYR A 106 11.61 12.53 -6.16
C TYR A 106 12.38 11.72 -5.13
N ALA A 107 12.39 12.14 -3.85
CA ALA A 107 13.08 11.44 -2.78
C ALA A 107 12.53 10.02 -2.61
N GLY A 108 11.22 9.84 -2.54
CA GLY A 108 10.60 8.53 -2.44
C GLY A 108 10.85 7.64 -3.67
N TRP A 109 10.82 8.21 -4.88
CA TRP A 109 11.18 7.46 -6.09
C TRP A 109 12.65 7.02 -6.07
N ALA A 110 13.57 7.93 -5.75
CA ALA A 110 15.00 7.66 -5.70
C ALA A 110 15.39 6.69 -4.57
N ALA A 111 14.66 6.69 -3.45
CA ALA A 111 14.80 5.71 -2.38
C ALA A 111 14.27 4.31 -2.74
N GLY A 112 13.48 4.19 -3.81
CA GLY A 112 12.88 2.92 -4.23
C GLY A 112 11.58 2.57 -3.49
N GLU A 113 10.93 3.54 -2.88
CA GLU A 113 9.71 3.32 -2.07
C GLU A 113 8.50 2.94 -2.92
N PHE A 114 8.49 3.30 -4.22
CA PHE A 114 7.35 3.07 -5.10
C PHE A 114 6.92 1.60 -5.22
N GLY A 115 7.87 0.66 -5.15
CA GLY A 115 7.57 -0.77 -5.25
C GLY A 115 6.85 -1.35 -4.03
N ARG A 116 6.84 -0.64 -2.90
CA ARG A 116 6.22 -1.03 -1.63
C ARG A 116 4.92 -0.31 -1.33
N LEU A 117 4.65 0.76 -2.09
CA LEU A 117 3.37 1.45 -1.96
C LEU A 117 2.28 0.51 -2.44
N ASP A 118 1.49 0.02 -1.48
CA ASP A 118 0.34 -0.84 -1.75
C ASP A 118 -0.55 -0.18 -2.81
N GLY A 119 -0.56 -0.75 -4.00
CA GLY A 119 -1.46 -0.32 -5.07
C GLY A 119 -2.94 -0.31 -4.62
N TRP A 120 -3.27 -1.02 -3.55
CA TRP A 120 -4.57 -1.01 -2.87
C TRP A 120 -4.89 0.32 -2.21
N GLY A 121 -3.93 0.94 -1.49
CA GLY A 121 -4.14 2.26 -0.86
C GLY A 121 -4.45 3.33 -1.90
N LEU A 122 -3.69 3.36 -2.99
CA LEU A 122 -3.93 4.27 -4.13
C LEU A 122 -5.28 4.00 -4.81
N ASN A 123 -5.65 2.74 -5.03
CA ASN A 123 -6.93 2.39 -5.63
C ASN A 123 -8.12 2.84 -4.77
N VAL A 124 -8.07 2.64 -3.45
CA VAL A 124 -9.14 3.03 -2.53
C VAL A 124 -9.31 4.56 -2.51
N VAL A 125 -8.21 5.31 -2.52
CA VAL A 125 -8.27 6.78 -2.50
C VAL A 125 -8.80 7.34 -3.82
N VAL A 126 -8.38 6.79 -4.95
CA VAL A 126 -8.85 7.22 -6.28
C VAL A 126 -10.34 6.87 -6.49
N ILE A 127 -10.80 5.73 -5.97
CA ILE A 127 -12.22 5.33 -6.07
C ILE A 127 -13.11 6.20 -5.17
N ARG A 128 -12.65 6.58 -3.97
CA ARG A 128 -13.46 7.30 -2.98
C ARG A 128 -13.34 8.81 -3.03
N ARG A 129 -12.29 9.36 -3.62
CA ARG A 129 -11.99 10.80 -3.63
C ARG A 129 -11.51 11.24 -5.00
N ARG A 130 -11.79 12.50 -5.32
CA ARG A 130 -11.16 13.21 -6.43
C ARG A 130 -9.64 13.22 -6.19
N VAL A 131 -8.82 12.89 -7.20
CA VAL A 131 -7.36 13.06 -7.13
C VAL A 131 -7.08 14.53 -6.78
N PRO A 132 -6.28 14.79 -5.72
CA PRO A 132 -6.06 16.15 -5.24
C PRO A 132 -5.34 17.02 -6.27
N SER A 133 -5.45 18.34 -6.13
CA SER A 133 -4.56 19.29 -6.80
C SER A 133 -3.15 19.24 -6.19
N PHE A 134 -2.15 19.80 -6.86
CA PHE A 134 -0.80 19.90 -6.29
C PHE A 134 -0.76 20.72 -5.00
N GLY A 135 -1.59 21.78 -4.89
CA GLY A 135 -1.70 22.54 -3.65
C GLY A 135 -2.32 21.73 -2.51
N GLU A 136 -3.35 20.93 -2.78
CA GLU A 136 -3.94 20.00 -1.82
C GLU A 136 -2.96 18.87 -1.45
N LEU A 137 -2.14 18.41 -2.41
CA LEU A 137 -1.10 17.40 -2.19
C LEU A 137 -0.01 17.93 -1.28
N ASP A 138 0.49 19.15 -1.53
CA ASP A 138 1.46 19.82 -0.66
C ASP A 138 0.92 20.05 0.76
N ALA A 139 -0.37 20.35 0.90
CA ALA A 139 -1.02 20.48 2.20
C ALA A 139 -1.11 19.12 2.92
N ALA A 140 -1.43 18.04 2.19
CA ALA A 140 -1.52 16.68 2.73
C ALA A 140 -0.15 16.13 3.15
N LEU A 141 0.92 16.46 2.43
CA LEU A 141 2.31 16.11 2.78
C LEU A 141 2.77 16.78 4.09
N ARG A 142 2.22 17.96 4.43
CA ARG A 142 2.45 18.63 5.71
C ARG A 142 1.48 18.19 6.81
N GLY A 143 0.51 17.35 6.49
CA GLY A 143 -0.57 16.94 7.39
C GLY A 143 -0.21 15.78 8.30
N SER A 144 -1.25 15.07 8.80
CA SER A 144 -1.09 13.94 9.70
C SER A 144 -0.61 12.67 8.98
N SER A 145 -0.05 11.73 9.74
CA SER A 145 0.41 10.40 9.27
C SER A 145 -0.65 9.64 8.44
N PHE A 146 -1.92 9.77 8.78
CA PHE A 146 -3.02 9.09 8.08
C PHE A 146 -3.19 9.56 6.62
N THR A 147 -2.89 10.81 6.32
CA THR A 147 -2.98 11.40 4.96
C THR A 147 -1.65 11.32 4.21
N ALA A 148 -0.55 11.27 4.93
CA ALA A 148 0.80 11.38 4.38
C ALA A 148 1.16 10.22 3.47
N GLY A 149 1.01 8.97 3.89
CA GLY A 149 1.40 7.81 3.09
C GLY A 149 0.78 7.78 1.69
N THR A 150 -0.51 8.18 1.59
CA THR A 150 -1.17 8.35 0.30
C THR A 150 -0.64 9.55 -0.48
N ALA A 151 -0.35 10.65 0.20
CA ALA A 151 0.20 11.85 -0.43
C ALA A 151 1.60 11.58 -1.00
N TYR A 152 2.46 10.86 -0.29
CA TYR A 152 3.76 10.38 -0.79
C TYR A 152 3.60 9.53 -2.05
N ALA A 153 2.72 8.54 -2.01
CA ALA A 153 2.46 7.69 -3.16
C ALA A 153 2.01 8.50 -4.39
N LEU A 154 1.11 9.47 -4.18
CA LEU A 154 0.64 10.36 -5.25
C LEU A 154 1.76 11.28 -5.75
N ALA A 155 2.60 11.81 -4.88
CA ALA A 155 3.76 12.63 -5.24
C ALA A 155 4.74 11.84 -6.13
N ILE A 156 5.07 10.60 -5.78
CA ILE A 156 5.87 9.72 -6.64
C ILE A 156 5.22 9.50 -7.99
N THR A 157 3.89 9.28 -8.05
CA THR A 157 3.20 9.15 -9.35
C THR A 157 3.26 10.41 -10.20
N ALA A 158 3.26 11.59 -9.58
CA ALA A 158 3.40 12.86 -10.29
C ALA A 158 4.80 13.02 -10.89
N VAL A 159 5.83 12.68 -10.14
CA VAL A 159 7.24 12.69 -10.61
C VAL A 159 7.43 11.71 -11.76
N LEU A 160 6.90 10.49 -11.65
CA LEU A 160 6.95 9.50 -12.73
C LEU A 160 6.16 9.93 -13.98
N GLU A 161 5.03 10.60 -13.81
CA GLU A 161 4.28 11.14 -14.95
C GLU A 161 5.04 12.30 -15.60
N LEU A 162 5.71 13.15 -14.79
CA LEU A 162 6.55 14.22 -15.29
C LEU A 162 7.72 13.66 -16.10
N ALA A 163 8.40 12.63 -15.62
CA ALA A 163 9.46 11.95 -16.37
C ALA A 163 8.96 11.47 -17.73
N ARG A 164 7.80 10.79 -17.79
CA ARG A 164 7.22 10.28 -19.03
C ARG A 164 6.82 11.38 -20.03
N ARG A 165 6.59 12.60 -19.58
CA ARG A 165 6.24 13.72 -20.43
C ARG A 165 7.45 14.46 -20.97
N ASN A 166 8.63 14.21 -20.42
CA ASN A 166 9.87 14.72 -20.97
C ASN A 166 10.24 13.96 -22.26
N PRO A 167 11.00 14.58 -23.18
CA PRO A 167 11.32 14.01 -24.49
C PRO A 167 12.05 12.66 -24.42
N THR A 168 12.84 12.43 -23.36
CA THR A 168 13.63 11.20 -23.16
C THR A 168 12.92 10.21 -22.22
N GLU A 169 11.69 10.48 -21.80
CA GLU A 169 10.95 9.73 -20.78
C GLU A 169 11.70 9.62 -19.43
N THR A 170 12.62 10.58 -19.20
CA THR A 170 13.38 10.72 -17.94
C THR A 170 13.24 12.12 -17.39
N LEU A 171 13.75 12.39 -16.18
CA LEU A 171 13.80 13.74 -15.62
C LEU A 171 15.06 14.53 -16.04
N GLU A 172 15.99 13.91 -16.78
CA GLU A 172 17.24 14.57 -17.19
C GLU A 172 17.02 15.93 -17.89
N PRO A 173 16.13 16.06 -18.89
CA PRO A 173 15.92 17.36 -19.53
C PRO A 173 15.40 18.42 -18.56
N LEU A 174 14.59 18.03 -17.57
CA LEU A 174 14.10 18.94 -16.53
C LEU A 174 15.27 19.41 -15.65
N PHE A 175 16.09 18.49 -15.17
CA PHE A 175 17.25 18.83 -14.35
C PHE A 175 18.28 19.67 -15.08
N ASP A 176 18.48 19.47 -16.37
CA ASP A 176 19.36 20.31 -17.19
C ASP A 176 18.86 21.76 -17.27
N ARG A 177 17.55 21.96 -17.36
CA ARG A 177 16.96 23.31 -17.30
C ARG A 177 17.12 23.95 -15.93
N LEU A 178 16.87 23.18 -14.86
CA LEU A 178 17.03 23.67 -13.49
C LEU A 178 18.47 24.05 -13.19
N ARG A 179 19.46 23.25 -13.63
CA ARG A 179 20.91 23.56 -13.54
C ARG A 179 21.28 24.80 -14.33
N SER A 180 20.56 25.07 -15.42
CA SER A 180 20.76 26.27 -16.25
C SER A 180 20.10 27.52 -15.66
N GLY A 181 19.56 27.45 -14.42
CA GLY A 181 18.96 28.57 -13.70
C GLY A 181 17.48 28.83 -14.01
N TYR A 182 16.80 27.92 -14.73
CA TYR A 182 15.37 28.04 -14.91
C TYR A 182 14.65 27.78 -13.59
N GLY A 183 13.61 28.56 -13.28
CA GLY A 183 12.69 28.20 -12.20
C GLY A 183 11.90 26.93 -12.56
N PHE A 184 11.40 26.20 -11.56
CA PHE A 184 10.76 24.90 -11.75
C PHE A 184 9.62 24.93 -12.79
N GLU A 185 8.70 25.89 -12.68
CA GLU A 185 7.58 26.04 -13.62
C GLU A 185 8.05 26.28 -15.06
N ALA A 186 9.02 27.17 -15.24
CA ALA A 186 9.59 27.47 -16.56
C ALA A 186 10.30 26.25 -17.15
N ALA A 187 11.01 25.46 -16.31
CA ALA A 187 11.65 24.22 -16.72
C ALA A 187 10.63 23.16 -17.15
N VAL A 188 9.53 23.00 -16.42
CA VAL A 188 8.42 22.09 -16.79
C VAL A 188 7.80 22.51 -18.14
N ILE A 189 7.51 23.80 -18.34
CA ILE A 189 6.98 24.29 -19.62
C ILE A 189 7.95 24.02 -20.75
N ALA A 190 9.24 24.32 -20.55
CA ALA A 190 10.26 24.18 -21.57
C ALA A 190 10.51 22.71 -21.99
N THR A 191 10.30 21.77 -21.09
CA THR A 191 10.59 20.35 -21.36
C THR A 191 9.36 19.54 -21.76
N THR A 192 8.19 19.85 -21.20
CA THR A 192 6.97 19.07 -21.43
C THR A 192 5.95 19.77 -22.30
N GLY A 193 6.06 21.09 -22.47
CA GLY A 193 5.07 21.93 -23.16
C GLY A 193 3.81 22.20 -22.33
N TYR A 194 3.71 21.72 -21.10
CA TYR A 194 2.56 21.95 -20.23
C TYR A 194 2.83 23.09 -19.24
N THR A 195 1.83 23.93 -19.01
CA THR A 195 1.81 24.80 -17.82
C THR A 195 1.65 23.93 -16.56
N PRO A 196 2.00 24.41 -15.35
CA PRO A 196 1.79 23.69 -14.12
C PRO A 196 0.36 23.14 -13.95
N ASP A 197 -0.65 23.97 -14.20
CA ASP A 197 -2.06 23.56 -14.14
C ASP A 197 -2.41 22.52 -15.24
N GLY A 198 -1.86 22.71 -16.44
CA GLY A 198 -2.03 21.75 -17.54
C GLY A 198 -1.42 20.39 -17.22
N PHE A 199 -0.24 20.38 -16.60
CA PHE A 199 0.41 19.16 -16.15
C PHE A 199 -0.38 18.50 -15.01
N GLU A 200 -0.90 19.26 -14.05
CA GLU A 200 -1.75 18.74 -12.98
C GLU A 200 -2.95 17.96 -13.55
N LEU A 201 -3.66 18.54 -14.51
CA LEU A 201 -4.81 17.88 -15.16
C LEU A 201 -4.41 16.57 -15.87
N VAL A 202 -3.26 16.58 -16.57
CA VAL A 202 -2.72 15.40 -17.24
C VAL A 202 -2.37 14.31 -16.23
N TRP A 203 -1.68 14.66 -15.15
CA TRP A 203 -1.34 13.74 -14.07
C TRP A 203 -2.60 13.17 -13.40
N GLN A 204 -3.55 14.02 -13.00
CA GLN A 204 -4.81 13.56 -12.40
C GLN A 204 -5.57 12.57 -13.30
N LYS A 205 -5.59 12.83 -14.62
CA LYS A 205 -6.18 11.90 -15.60
C LYS A 205 -5.43 10.58 -15.67
N SER A 206 -4.10 10.62 -15.63
CA SER A 206 -3.22 9.44 -15.63
C SER A 206 -3.45 8.57 -14.40
N VAL A 207 -3.49 9.19 -13.21
CA VAL A 207 -3.77 8.51 -11.93
C VAL A 207 -5.14 7.84 -11.97
N ARG A 208 -6.20 8.58 -12.37
CA ARG A 208 -7.56 8.01 -12.49
C ARG A 208 -7.62 6.84 -13.47
N ARG A 209 -6.90 6.90 -14.58
CA ARG A 209 -6.86 5.82 -15.57
C ARG A 209 -6.11 4.60 -15.04
N ARG A 210 -5.00 4.80 -14.33
CA ARG A 210 -4.12 3.72 -13.87
C ARG A 210 -4.66 3.01 -12.62
N TYR A 211 -5.25 3.76 -11.69
CA TYR A 211 -5.72 3.27 -10.39
C TYR A 211 -7.25 3.37 -10.24
N GLY A 212 -7.99 3.51 -11.33
CA GLY A 212 -9.44 3.61 -11.32
C GLY A 212 -10.14 2.25 -11.31
N LEU A 213 -11.47 2.31 -11.21
CA LEU A 213 -12.35 1.15 -11.14
C LEU A 213 -12.07 0.09 -12.24
N LEU A 214 -11.71 0.53 -13.45
CA LEU A 214 -11.43 -0.37 -14.58
C LEU A 214 -10.22 -1.27 -14.30
N THR A 215 -9.16 -0.72 -13.69
CA THR A 215 -7.96 -1.48 -13.31
C THR A 215 -8.28 -2.47 -12.20
N TRP A 216 -9.11 -2.06 -11.22
CA TRP A 216 -9.58 -2.95 -10.16
C TRP A 216 -10.40 -4.12 -10.72
N LEU A 217 -11.30 -3.86 -11.67
CA LEU A 217 -12.11 -4.90 -12.32
C LEU A 217 -11.24 -5.90 -13.09
N THR A 218 -10.24 -5.43 -13.83
CA THR A 218 -9.35 -6.29 -14.63
C THR A 218 -8.32 -7.04 -13.78
N ALA A 219 -7.87 -6.47 -12.67
CA ALA A 219 -6.89 -7.07 -11.75
C ALA A 219 -7.48 -8.08 -10.73
N GLY A 220 -8.74 -8.48 -10.89
CA GLY A 220 -9.37 -9.49 -10.02
C GLY A 220 -10.71 -9.07 -9.43
N GLY A 221 -11.08 -7.80 -9.48
CA GLY A 221 -12.38 -7.31 -8.98
C GLY A 221 -13.57 -7.95 -9.72
N MET A 222 -13.41 -8.27 -11.01
CA MET A 222 -14.39 -9.02 -11.78
C MET A 222 -14.66 -10.40 -11.18
N TRP A 223 -13.63 -11.08 -10.69
CA TRP A 223 -13.78 -12.39 -10.05
C TRP A 223 -14.53 -12.29 -8.72
N LEU A 224 -14.32 -11.23 -7.95
CA LEU A 224 -15.07 -10.98 -6.71
C LEU A 224 -16.53 -10.66 -6.99
N VAL A 225 -16.83 -9.90 -8.05
CA VAL A 225 -18.22 -9.65 -8.49
C VAL A 225 -18.87 -10.95 -8.94
N LEU A 226 -18.20 -11.75 -9.75
CA LEU A 226 -18.71 -13.05 -10.19
C LEU A 226 -18.93 -14.01 -9.00
N ALA A 227 -17.97 -14.09 -8.08
CA ALA A 227 -18.12 -14.89 -6.86
C ALA A 227 -19.30 -14.41 -6.01
N GLY A 228 -19.50 -13.10 -5.89
CA GLY A 228 -20.67 -12.51 -5.22
C GLY A 228 -21.99 -12.89 -5.89
N ILE A 229 -22.07 -12.80 -7.21
CA ILE A 229 -23.25 -13.21 -8.00
C ILE A 229 -23.54 -14.69 -7.79
N VAL A 230 -22.51 -15.56 -7.87
CA VAL A 230 -22.65 -17.01 -7.63
C VAL A 230 -23.13 -17.28 -6.19
N MET A 231 -22.58 -16.58 -5.20
CA MET A 231 -22.98 -16.71 -3.80
C MET A 231 -24.44 -16.29 -3.58
N VAL A 232 -24.87 -15.17 -4.16
CA VAL A 232 -26.26 -14.71 -4.10
C VAL A 232 -27.20 -15.69 -4.81
N ALA A 233 -26.82 -16.17 -6.00
CA ALA A 233 -27.58 -17.17 -6.75
C ALA A 233 -27.71 -18.50 -5.95
N TYR A 234 -26.59 -18.95 -5.35
CA TYR A 234 -26.56 -20.13 -4.48
C TYR A 234 -27.46 -19.93 -3.25
N TRP A 235 -27.42 -18.78 -2.60
CA TRP A 235 -28.25 -18.47 -1.44
C TRP A 235 -29.74 -18.39 -1.80
N HIS A 236 -30.04 -17.79 -2.96
CA HIS A 236 -31.43 -17.75 -3.51
C HIS A 236 -31.93 -19.15 -3.83
N ARG A 237 -31.12 -19.97 -4.48
CA ARG A 237 -31.46 -21.38 -4.76
C ARG A 237 -31.65 -22.17 -3.47
N ARG A 238 -30.74 -22.03 -2.51
CA ARG A 238 -30.87 -22.69 -1.19
C ARG A 238 -32.13 -22.28 -0.43
N ARG A 239 -32.52 -21.01 -0.49
CA ARG A 239 -33.79 -20.54 0.09
C ARG A 239 -35.03 -21.15 -0.63
N ARG A 240 -34.98 -21.25 -1.95
CA ARG A 240 -36.05 -21.78 -2.77
C ARG A 240 -36.21 -23.30 -2.61
N ASP A 241 -35.13 -24.01 -2.35
CA ASP A 241 -35.11 -25.47 -2.17
C ASP A 241 -35.39 -25.90 -0.72
N ARG A 242 -35.44 -24.96 0.25
CA ARG A 242 -35.78 -25.25 1.65
C ARG A 242 -37.12 -25.97 1.81
N PRO A 243 -38.24 -25.52 1.19
CA PRO A 243 -39.53 -26.21 1.33
C PRO A 243 -39.52 -27.60 0.68
N ARG A 244 -38.78 -27.78 -0.42
CA ARG A 244 -38.62 -29.09 -1.05
C ARG A 244 -37.83 -30.09 -0.20
N ARG A 245 -36.79 -29.62 0.47
CA ARG A 245 -36.01 -30.46 1.41
C ARG A 245 -36.84 -30.83 2.64
N ALA A 246 -37.56 -29.86 3.21
CA ALA A 246 -38.46 -30.11 4.32
C ALA A 246 -39.59 -31.12 3.95
N ALA A 247 -40.06 -31.07 2.70
CA ALA A 247 -41.05 -32.04 2.22
C ALA A 247 -40.46 -33.46 2.01
N LEU A 248 -39.18 -33.55 1.64
CA LEU A 248 -38.45 -34.84 1.56
C LEU A 248 -38.16 -35.41 2.93
N ASP A 249 -37.76 -34.57 3.90
CA ASP A 249 -37.52 -34.99 5.28
C ASP A 249 -38.81 -35.46 5.97
N TYR A 250 -40.00 -34.89 5.63
CA TYR A 250 -41.28 -35.32 6.16
C TYR A 250 -41.72 -36.71 5.61
N GLY A 251 -41.26 -37.10 4.42
CA GLY A 251 -41.51 -38.43 3.82
C GLY A 251 -40.59 -39.55 4.32
N TRP A 252 -39.58 -39.25 5.16
CA TRP A 252 -38.64 -40.19 5.75
C TRP A 252 -38.80 -40.30 7.26
N ASP A 253 -40.05 -40.35 7.76
CA ASP A 253 -40.30 -40.63 9.16
C ASP A 253 -40.09 -42.14 9.43
N VAL A 254 -38.86 -42.47 9.87
CA VAL A 254 -38.40 -43.82 10.19
C VAL A 254 -39.29 -44.49 11.22
N SER A 255 -40.09 -43.71 11.97
CA SER A 255 -41.02 -44.21 12.99
C SER A 255 -42.21 -44.96 12.40
N GLU A 256 -42.64 -44.67 11.16
CA GLU A 256 -43.70 -45.44 10.48
C GLU A 256 -43.19 -46.78 9.95
N TRP A 257 -41.95 -46.81 9.49
CA TRP A 257 -41.33 -48.07 9.02
C TRP A 257 -41.06 -49.05 10.18
N GLN A 258 -40.65 -48.53 11.35
CA GLN A 258 -40.45 -49.35 12.54
C GLN A 258 -41.79 -49.86 13.14
N ARG A 259 -42.87 -49.08 13.00
CA ARG A 259 -44.22 -49.51 13.43
C ARG A 259 -44.82 -50.56 12.49
N GLY A 260 -44.60 -50.49 11.22
CA GLY A 260 -45.01 -51.49 10.24
C GLY A 260 -44.26 -52.79 10.26
N ALA A 261 -43.00 -52.76 10.73
CA ALA A 261 -42.14 -53.96 10.86
C ALA A 261 -42.35 -54.72 12.17
N ALA A 262 -43.07 -54.16 13.14
CA ALA A 262 -43.31 -54.74 14.47
C ALA A 262 -44.65 -55.49 14.63
N SER A 263 -45.32 -55.81 13.51
CA SER A 263 -46.54 -56.67 13.56
C SER A 263 -46.36 -57.92 12.70
N PRO A 264 -45.64 -58.96 13.15
CA PRO A 264 -45.90 -60.31 12.64
C PRO A 264 -47.13 -60.86 13.37
N GLY A 265 -48.10 -61.31 12.57
CA GLY A 265 -49.37 -61.84 13.06
C GLY A 265 -49.19 -62.98 14.03
N GLU A 266 -49.89 -62.91 15.15
CA GLU A 266 -50.23 -64.05 15.97
C GLU A 266 -51.38 -64.82 15.21
N GLU A 267 -51.02 -65.74 14.36
CA GLU A 267 -51.84 -66.86 14.01
C GLU A 267 -51.66 -68.01 14.98
N GLY A 268 -52.59 -68.19 15.85
CA GLY A 268 -52.68 -69.29 16.75
C GLY A 268 -52.73 -70.65 16.02
N THR A 269 -51.78 -71.46 16.28
CA THR A 269 -51.89 -72.90 15.95
C THR A 269 -51.80 -73.67 17.28
N SER A 270 -52.99 -74.10 17.73
CA SER A 270 -53.17 -75.06 18.80
C SER A 270 -52.59 -76.43 18.37
N VAL A 271 -51.58 -76.95 19.02
CA VAL A 271 -51.13 -78.35 18.88
C VAL A 271 -51.55 -79.11 20.11
N PRO A 272 -52.17 -80.33 19.91
CA PRO A 272 -52.70 -81.13 21.00
C PRO A 272 -51.61 -81.74 21.85
N GLN A 273 -51.94 -81.85 23.20
CA GLN A 273 -51.13 -82.62 24.13
C GLN A 273 -51.29 -84.11 23.90
N GLU A 274 -50.23 -84.80 23.74
CA GLU A 274 -50.15 -86.27 23.90
C GLU A 274 -49.05 -86.65 24.80
N GLY A 275 -49.43 -87.30 25.91
CA GLY A 275 -48.86 -88.45 26.54
C GLY A 275 -47.49 -88.32 27.25
N GLN A 276 -47.56 -88.12 28.58
CA GLN A 276 -46.49 -88.62 29.45
C GLN A 276 -46.52 -90.19 29.46
N PRO A 277 -45.40 -90.86 29.65
CA PRO A 277 -45.32 -91.83 30.72
C PRO A 277 -44.14 -91.51 31.64
N GLY A 278 -44.43 -91.73 32.87
CA GLY A 278 -43.55 -91.70 34.02
C GLY A 278 -42.69 -92.93 34.18
N PRO A 279 -42.11 -93.08 35.39
CA PRO A 279 -40.72 -93.29 35.60
C PRO A 279 -40.40 -94.78 35.79
N ASP A 280 -39.12 -95.05 35.72
CA ASP A 280 -38.45 -96.15 36.47
C ASP A 280 -37.01 -96.29 35.97
N GLU A 281 -36.13 -96.24 36.69
CA GLU A 281 -35.15 -96.70 37.72
C GLU A 281 -33.91 -95.77 37.65
#